data_334605fc0dd26896640135773f918302
#
_entry.id   334605fc0dd26896640135773f918302
#
_cell.length_a   1.000
_cell.length_b   1.000
_cell.length_c   1.000
_cell.angle_alpha   90.00
_cell.angle_beta   90.00
_cell.angle_gamma   90.00
#
_symmetry.space_group_name_H-M   'P 1'
#
loop_
_entity.id
_entity.type
_entity.pdbx_description
1 polymer ?
#
loop_
_entity_poly.entity_id
_entity_poly.type
_entity_poly.pdbx_seq_one_letter_code
_entity_poly.pdbx_strand_id
1 'polypeptide(L)'
;AGSQWSRINKFLSKELNSNVKEYVKQHNDRINEPYHIFGTTYLTTDSMQLQKYNKNVGKYMYHQDYSCDWKNKKMRQLTFMWYLNDVKEGGETEFWSKYRIKPETGKLVLFPASWTFPHRANIPISSDKYIITGWLWEQYDTA
;
A
#
# COMPACT_ATOMS: atom_id res chain seq x y z
N ALA A 1 -25.83 -14.50 -6.12
CA ALA A 1 -25.07 -13.49 -6.89
C ALA A 1 -24.28 -12.65 -5.89
N GLY A 2 -22.96 -12.78 -5.94
CA GLY A 2 -22.08 -11.95 -5.08
C GLY A 2 -22.27 -10.47 -5.43
N SER A 3 -22.21 -9.60 -4.40
CA SER A 3 -22.29 -8.17 -4.61
C SER A 3 -21.19 -7.73 -5.60
N GLN A 4 -21.39 -6.61 -6.29
CA GLN A 4 -20.39 -6.04 -7.19
C GLN A 4 -19.05 -5.82 -6.45
N TRP A 5 -19.08 -5.44 -5.19
CA TRP A 5 -17.92 -5.30 -4.31
C TRP A 5 -17.17 -6.61 -4.09
N SER A 6 -17.87 -7.73 -3.97
CA SER A 6 -17.22 -9.04 -3.84
C SER A 6 -16.37 -9.39 -5.06
N ARG A 7 -16.84 -9.05 -6.27
CA ARG A 7 -16.07 -9.25 -7.51
C ARG A 7 -14.85 -8.36 -7.58
N ILE A 8 -15.01 -7.09 -7.23
CA ILE A 8 -13.92 -6.11 -7.18
C ILE A 8 -12.85 -6.56 -6.19
N ASN A 9 -13.25 -6.91 -4.97
CA ASN A 9 -12.32 -7.38 -3.93
C ASN A 9 -11.57 -8.64 -4.36
N LYS A 10 -12.26 -9.60 -5.00
CA LYS A 10 -11.60 -10.82 -5.51
C LYS A 10 -10.55 -10.50 -6.59
N PHE A 11 -10.88 -9.60 -7.50
CA PHE A 11 -9.96 -9.14 -8.53
C PHE A 11 -8.75 -8.44 -7.90
N LEU A 12 -8.99 -7.44 -7.06
CA LEU A 12 -7.92 -6.67 -6.42
C LEU A 12 -7.03 -7.55 -5.54
N SER A 13 -7.59 -8.52 -4.82
CA SER A 13 -6.81 -9.46 -4.01
C SER A 13 -5.90 -10.34 -4.86
N LYS A 14 -6.37 -10.79 -6.03
CA LYS A 14 -5.55 -11.55 -6.97
C LYS A 14 -4.39 -10.72 -7.50
N GLU A 15 -4.68 -9.49 -7.94
CA GLU A 15 -3.66 -8.57 -8.45
C GLU A 15 -2.66 -8.18 -7.35
N LEU A 16 -3.13 -7.90 -6.13
CA LEU A 16 -2.26 -7.61 -5.00
C LEU A 16 -1.30 -8.77 -4.73
N ASN A 17 -1.81 -9.98 -4.61
CA ASN A 17 -0.99 -11.16 -4.33
C ASN A 17 0.08 -11.40 -5.40
N SER A 18 -0.27 -11.21 -6.68
CA SER A 18 0.69 -11.35 -7.79
C SER A 18 1.80 -10.30 -7.69
N ASN A 19 1.43 -9.03 -7.47
CA ASN A 19 2.40 -7.94 -7.40
C ASN A 19 3.27 -8.01 -6.14
N VAL A 20 2.73 -8.45 -5.00
CA VAL A 20 3.50 -8.65 -3.76
C VAL A 20 4.54 -9.76 -3.95
N LYS A 21 4.19 -10.86 -4.60
CA LYS A 21 5.15 -11.92 -4.92
C LYS A 21 6.30 -11.40 -5.78
N GLU A 22 5.98 -10.62 -6.81
CA GLU A 22 6.99 -10.02 -7.67
C GLU A 22 7.87 -9.02 -6.91
N TYR A 23 7.27 -8.17 -6.09
CA TYR A 23 7.98 -7.21 -5.23
C TYR A 23 8.99 -7.91 -4.32
N VAL A 24 8.55 -8.96 -3.62
CA VAL A 24 9.42 -9.75 -2.72
C VAL A 24 10.50 -10.49 -3.50
N LYS A 25 10.15 -11.08 -4.66
CA LYS A 25 11.14 -11.72 -5.55
C LYS A 25 12.24 -10.75 -5.96
N GLN A 26 11.90 -9.55 -6.41
CA GLN A 26 12.88 -8.54 -6.80
C GLN A 26 13.81 -8.13 -5.65
N HIS A 27 13.34 -8.12 -4.41
CA HIS A 27 14.18 -7.87 -3.25
C HIS A 27 15.14 -9.02 -2.99
N ASN A 28 14.67 -10.26 -3.02
CA ASN A 28 15.50 -11.44 -2.84
C ASN A 28 16.57 -11.56 -3.95
N ASP A 29 16.20 -11.32 -5.19
CA ASP A 29 17.12 -11.36 -6.33
C ASP A 29 18.28 -10.35 -6.20
N ARG A 30 18.01 -9.17 -5.58
CA ARG A 30 19.07 -8.16 -5.35
C ARG A 30 20.07 -8.55 -4.28
N ILE A 31 19.69 -9.41 -3.36
CA ILE A 31 20.56 -9.86 -2.27
C ILE A 31 21.58 -10.89 -2.78
N ASN A 32 21.25 -11.62 -3.85
CA ASN A 32 22.10 -12.65 -4.48
C ASN A 32 22.59 -13.72 -3.49
N GLU A 33 21.74 -14.11 -2.55
CA GLU A 33 22.00 -15.17 -1.61
C GLU A 33 21.31 -16.48 -2.04
N PRO A 34 21.84 -17.66 -1.64
CA PRO A 34 21.28 -18.95 -2.03
C PRO A 34 19.93 -19.26 -1.36
N TYR A 35 19.49 -18.45 -0.41
CA TYR A 35 18.23 -18.59 0.28
C TYR A 35 17.44 -17.27 0.26
N HIS A 36 16.13 -17.39 0.28
CA HIS A 36 15.24 -16.24 0.29
C HIS A 36 15.09 -15.71 1.72
N ILE A 37 15.48 -14.44 1.93
CA ILE A 37 15.37 -13.78 3.23
C ILE A 37 13.92 -13.34 3.49
N PHE A 38 13.22 -12.93 2.42
CA PHE A 38 11.84 -12.50 2.52
C PHE A 38 10.91 -13.55 1.91
N GLY A 39 9.77 -13.76 2.56
CA GLY A 39 8.71 -14.65 2.10
C GLY A 39 7.36 -13.94 2.03
N THR A 40 6.45 -14.49 1.26
CA THR A 40 5.06 -13.98 1.17
C THR A 40 4.06 -14.88 1.88
N THR A 41 4.49 -16.04 2.34
CA THR A 41 3.61 -17.09 2.86
C THR A 41 2.82 -16.65 4.10
N TYR A 42 3.37 -15.71 4.84
CA TYR A 42 2.80 -15.21 6.10
C TYR A 42 2.05 -13.90 5.97
N LEU A 43 2.06 -13.30 4.77
CA LEU A 43 1.43 -12.00 4.55
C LEU A 43 -0.05 -12.16 4.24
N THR A 44 -0.88 -11.52 5.05
CA THR A 44 -2.34 -11.49 4.88
C THR A 44 -2.83 -10.05 4.79
N THR A 45 -3.96 -9.83 4.12
CA THR A 45 -4.63 -8.52 4.13
C THR A 45 -6.00 -8.65 4.79
N ASP A 46 -6.35 -7.69 5.65
CA ASP A 46 -7.63 -7.68 6.35
C ASP A 46 -8.72 -7.00 5.53
N SER A 47 -8.40 -5.82 5.04
CA SER A 47 -9.37 -4.97 4.36
C SER A 47 -8.69 -4.01 3.39
N MET A 48 -9.45 -3.60 2.39
CA MET A 48 -9.08 -2.54 1.48
C MET A 48 -9.95 -1.32 1.76
N GLN A 49 -9.32 -0.16 1.88
CA GLN A 49 -9.99 1.10 2.17
C GLN A 49 -10.06 1.96 0.92
N LEU A 50 -11.26 2.35 0.52
CA LEU A 50 -11.46 3.38 -0.50
C LEU A 50 -11.39 4.75 0.17
N GLN A 51 -10.48 5.61 -0.29
CA GLN A 51 -10.29 6.96 0.22
C GLN A 51 -10.45 7.99 -0.88
N LYS A 52 -11.14 9.07 -0.56
CA LYS A 52 -11.29 10.26 -1.39
C LYS A 52 -10.55 11.44 -0.77
N TYR A 53 -9.76 12.11 -1.57
CA TYR A 53 -9.13 13.40 -1.23
C TYR A 53 -9.77 14.49 -2.09
N ASN A 54 -10.49 15.40 -1.46
CA ASN A 54 -11.17 16.48 -2.17
C ASN A 54 -10.15 17.47 -2.74
N LYS A 55 -10.40 17.90 -3.95
CA LYS A 55 -9.63 18.94 -4.65
C LYS A 55 -9.43 20.16 -3.75
N ASN A 56 -8.21 20.71 -3.73
CA ASN A 56 -7.77 21.88 -2.98
C ASN A 56 -7.84 21.77 -1.44
N VAL A 57 -8.25 20.61 -0.89
CA VAL A 57 -8.46 20.45 0.56
C VAL A 57 -7.82 19.18 1.10
N GLY A 58 -8.06 18.07 0.41
CA GLY A 58 -7.70 16.74 0.91
C GLY A 58 -6.18 16.54 1.05
N LYS A 59 -5.72 16.27 2.25
CA LYS A 59 -4.32 15.97 2.54
C LYS A 59 -4.19 14.97 3.67
N TYR A 60 -3.04 14.36 3.77
CA TYR A 60 -2.67 13.57 4.94
C TYR A 60 -1.27 13.98 5.39
N MET A 61 -1.09 14.15 6.69
CA MET A 61 0.18 14.63 7.25
C MET A 61 1.27 13.55 7.15
N TYR A 62 2.53 13.94 7.32
CA TYR A 62 3.63 12.97 7.45
C TYR A 62 3.35 11.97 8.57
N HIS A 63 3.44 10.71 8.23
CA HIS A 63 3.24 9.59 9.14
C HIS A 63 4.01 8.37 8.65
N GLN A 64 4.02 7.36 9.46
CA GLN A 64 4.45 6.00 9.13
C GLN A 64 3.26 5.05 9.37
N ASP A 65 3.27 3.92 8.71
CA ASP A 65 2.14 2.99 8.73
C ASP A 65 2.29 1.83 9.71
N TYR A 66 3.47 1.73 10.37
CA TYR A 66 3.72 0.65 11.31
C TYR A 66 2.65 0.59 12.38
N SER A 67 2.12 -0.60 12.63
CA SER A 67 1.16 -0.87 13.67
C SER A 67 1.21 -2.34 14.08
N CYS A 68 1.05 -2.60 15.37
CA CYS A 68 0.89 -3.95 15.93
C CYS A 68 -0.54 -4.13 16.41
N ASP A 69 -1.16 -5.22 16.02
CA ASP A 69 -2.39 -5.73 16.62
C ASP A 69 -2.01 -6.82 17.64
N TRP A 70 -1.82 -6.40 18.87
CA TRP A 70 -1.39 -7.29 19.96
C TRP A 70 -2.40 -8.39 20.26
N LYS A 71 -3.68 -8.12 20.07
CA LYS A 71 -4.76 -9.07 20.32
C LYS A 71 -4.71 -10.23 19.31
N ASN A 72 -4.47 -9.94 18.04
CA ASN A 72 -4.44 -10.93 16.97
C ASN A 72 -3.01 -11.31 16.59
N LYS A 73 -2.00 -10.89 17.36
CA LYS A 73 -0.58 -11.23 17.18
C LYS A 73 -0.09 -11.00 15.75
N LYS A 74 -0.31 -9.81 15.23
CA LYS A 74 0.12 -9.46 13.89
C LYS A 74 0.62 -8.04 13.80
N MET A 75 1.50 -7.77 12.83
CA MET A 75 2.08 -6.47 12.57
C MET A 75 2.03 -6.13 11.08
N ARG A 76 1.92 -4.84 10.76
CA ARG A 76 1.96 -4.37 9.36
C ARG A 76 3.39 -4.45 8.83
N GLN A 77 3.56 -5.13 7.71
CA GLN A 77 4.84 -5.26 7.02
C GLN A 77 4.92 -4.38 5.78
N LEU A 78 3.90 -4.40 4.94
CA LEU A 78 3.84 -3.61 3.73
C LEU A 78 2.56 -2.79 3.69
N THR A 79 2.65 -1.63 3.07
CA THR A 79 1.53 -0.82 2.63
C THR A 79 1.37 -1.00 1.13
N PHE A 80 0.12 -1.12 0.68
CA PHE A 80 -0.23 -1.03 -0.72
C PHE A 80 -1.20 0.11 -0.98
N MET A 81 -1.09 0.71 -2.16
CA MET A 81 -1.96 1.80 -2.57
C MET A 81 -2.14 1.80 -4.09
N TRP A 82 -3.39 1.74 -4.57
CA TRP A 82 -3.74 1.99 -5.95
C TRP A 82 -4.29 3.38 -6.13
N TYR A 83 -3.83 4.08 -7.15
CA TYR A 83 -4.50 5.27 -7.64
C TYR A 83 -5.62 4.87 -8.60
N LEU A 84 -6.82 5.42 -8.39
CA LEU A 84 -8.01 5.10 -9.17
C LEU A 84 -8.28 6.11 -10.29
N ASN A 85 -7.62 7.26 -10.24
CA ASN A 85 -7.73 8.29 -11.26
C ASN A 85 -6.42 9.06 -11.40
N ASP A 86 -6.26 9.70 -12.56
CA ASP A 86 -5.18 10.64 -12.80
C ASP A 86 -5.46 11.96 -12.08
N VAL A 87 -4.42 12.52 -11.45
CA VAL A 87 -4.42 13.89 -10.96
C VAL A 87 -3.25 14.61 -11.63
N LYS A 88 -3.56 15.54 -12.52
CA LYS A 88 -2.55 16.22 -13.35
C LYS A 88 -1.64 17.13 -12.54
N GLU A 89 -2.19 17.76 -11.48
CA GLU A 89 -1.49 18.71 -10.62
C GLU A 89 -1.83 18.43 -9.17
N GLY A 90 -0.79 18.31 -8.33
CA GLY A 90 -0.91 17.96 -6.92
C GLY A 90 -1.29 16.50 -6.67
N GLY A 91 -1.66 16.18 -5.44
CA GLY A 91 -2.15 14.86 -5.03
C GLY A 91 -1.08 13.78 -4.92
N GLU A 92 0.19 14.10 -5.10
CA GLU A 92 1.28 13.13 -5.00
C GLU A 92 1.35 12.50 -3.62
N THR A 93 1.79 11.26 -3.57
CA THR A 93 2.32 10.66 -2.34
C THR A 93 3.81 10.99 -2.27
N GLU A 94 4.21 11.67 -1.21
CA GLU A 94 5.57 12.16 -1.02
C GLU A 94 6.26 11.41 0.11
N PHE A 95 7.49 10.92 -0.16
CA PHE A 95 8.38 10.25 0.78
C PHE A 95 9.59 11.12 1.08
N TRP A 96 10.00 11.23 2.35
CA TRP A 96 11.20 11.92 2.84
C TRP A 96 11.34 13.36 2.34
N SER A 97 10.24 14.06 2.07
CA SER A 97 10.24 15.41 1.46
C SER A 97 10.98 15.50 0.11
N LYS A 98 11.18 14.37 -0.55
CA LYS A 98 12.03 14.28 -1.77
C LYS A 98 11.35 13.53 -2.91
N TYR A 99 10.90 12.30 -2.66
CA TYR A 99 10.32 11.46 -3.70
C TYR A 99 8.82 11.66 -3.78
N ARG A 100 8.33 11.98 -4.97
CA ARG A 100 6.92 12.21 -5.25
C ARG A 100 6.40 11.24 -6.29
N ILE A 101 5.35 10.53 -5.94
CA ILE A 101 4.68 9.59 -6.84
C ILE A 101 3.37 10.24 -7.28
N LYS A 102 3.27 10.51 -8.59
CA LYS A 102 2.06 11.08 -9.19
C LYS A 102 0.93 10.07 -9.21
N PRO A 103 -0.32 10.50 -8.90
CA PRO A 103 -1.52 9.70 -9.09
C PRO A 103 -1.76 9.45 -10.59
N GLU A 104 -1.68 8.20 -10.97
CA GLU A 104 -1.99 7.71 -12.32
C GLU A 104 -2.89 6.49 -12.20
N THR A 105 -3.96 6.45 -12.97
CA THR A 105 -4.96 5.38 -12.93
C THR A 105 -4.32 4.00 -13.05
N GLY A 106 -4.61 3.12 -12.10
CA GLY A 106 -4.12 1.74 -12.07
C GLY A 106 -2.71 1.57 -11.51
N LYS A 107 -1.99 2.66 -11.21
CA LYS A 107 -0.66 2.56 -10.59
C LYS A 107 -0.78 1.98 -9.17
N LEU A 108 -0.05 0.90 -8.92
CA LEU A 108 0.13 0.29 -7.60
C LEU A 108 1.45 0.74 -7.00
N VAL A 109 1.42 1.18 -5.77
CA VAL A 109 2.61 1.49 -4.95
C VAL A 109 2.67 0.48 -3.81
N LEU A 110 3.82 -0.16 -3.65
CA LEU A 110 4.13 -1.07 -2.55
C LEU A 110 5.36 -0.57 -1.82
N PHE A 111 5.29 -0.48 -0.50
CA PHE A 111 6.42 -0.05 0.32
C PHE A 111 6.34 -0.60 1.75
N PRO A 112 7.48 -0.74 2.45
CA PRO A 112 7.48 -1.16 3.85
C PRO A 112 6.68 -0.21 4.73
N ALA A 113 5.87 -0.78 5.63
CA ALA A 113 5.07 0.01 6.57
C ALA A 113 5.90 0.64 7.70
N SER A 114 7.20 0.35 7.76
CA SER A 114 8.11 0.75 8.84
C SER A 114 8.31 2.27 8.92
N TRP A 115 8.82 2.72 10.06
CA TRP A 115 9.17 4.13 10.32
C TRP A 115 10.21 4.70 9.33
N THR A 116 10.96 3.86 8.63
CA THR A 116 11.93 4.25 7.61
C THR A 116 11.29 4.71 6.30
N PHE A 117 9.97 4.59 6.15
CA PHE A 117 9.20 5.07 5.00
C PHE A 117 8.16 6.12 5.39
N PRO A 118 8.57 7.24 6.01
CA PRO A 118 7.64 8.33 6.31
C PRO A 118 7.12 8.93 5.03
N HIS A 119 5.82 9.15 4.98
CA HIS A 119 5.17 9.69 3.78
C HIS A 119 3.96 10.56 4.13
N ARG A 120 3.52 11.33 3.14
CA ARG A 120 2.32 12.17 3.22
C ARG A 120 1.55 12.14 1.90
N ALA A 121 0.28 12.55 1.96
CA ALA A 121 -0.50 12.84 0.77
C ALA A 121 -0.59 14.35 0.57
N ASN A 122 -0.08 14.84 -0.57
CA ASN A 122 -0.19 16.23 -0.97
C ASN A 122 -1.61 16.55 -1.43
N ILE A 123 -1.99 17.83 -1.32
CA ILE A 123 -3.31 18.33 -1.75
C ILE A 123 -3.44 18.13 -3.27
N PRO A 124 -4.49 17.46 -3.76
CA PRO A 124 -4.78 17.41 -5.20
C PRO A 124 -5.31 18.76 -5.68
N ILE A 125 -4.77 19.27 -6.78
CA ILE A 125 -5.07 20.62 -7.31
C ILE A 125 -5.99 20.55 -8.53
N SER A 126 -5.73 19.63 -9.47
CA SER A 126 -6.50 19.59 -10.73
C SER A 126 -7.86 18.90 -10.62
N SER A 127 -7.98 17.89 -9.75
CA SER A 127 -9.20 17.10 -9.54
C SER A 127 -9.22 16.45 -8.16
N ASP A 128 -10.34 15.88 -7.74
CA ASP A 128 -10.36 14.97 -6.61
C ASP A 128 -9.43 13.77 -6.87
N LYS A 129 -8.82 13.23 -5.83
CA LYS A 129 -8.03 12.01 -5.88
C LYS A 129 -8.75 10.87 -5.19
N TYR A 130 -8.74 9.69 -5.81
CA TYR A 130 -9.28 8.46 -5.25
C TYR A 130 -8.21 7.39 -5.20
N ILE A 131 -8.12 6.72 -4.06
CA ILE A 131 -7.20 5.59 -3.87
C ILE A 131 -7.90 4.41 -3.20
N ILE A 132 -7.38 3.21 -3.46
CA ILE A 132 -7.62 2.04 -2.59
C ILE A 132 -6.31 1.75 -1.89
N THR A 133 -6.34 1.65 -0.57
CA THR A 133 -5.15 1.37 0.25
C THR A 133 -5.44 0.34 1.32
N GLY A 134 -4.38 -0.24 1.85
CA GLY A 134 -4.43 -1.17 2.96
C GLY A 134 -3.04 -1.68 3.30
N TRP A 135 -3.00 -2.70 4.12
CA TRP A 135 -1.75 -3.22 4.66
C TRP A 135 -1.69 -4.73 4.53
N LEU A 136 -0.48 -5.23 4.36
CA LEU A 136 -0.15 -6.63 4.48
C LEU A 136 0.40 -6.86 5.88
N TRP A 137 -0.22 -7.80 6.57
CA TRP A 137 0.08 -8.15 7.94
C TRP A 137 0.85 -9.46 7.99
N GLU A 138 1.82 -9.52 8.85
CA GLU A 138 2.52 -10.73 9.23
C GLU A 138 2.04 -11.16 10.62
N GLN A 139 1.66 -12.43 10.75
CA GLN A 139 1.44 -13.04 12.06
C GLN A 139 2.78 -13.39 12.70
N TYR A 140 2.89 -13.16 14.00
CA TYR A 140 4.02 -13.58 14.79
C TYR A 140 3.55 -14.53 15.91
N ASP A 141 4.32 -15.60 16.10
CA ASP A 141 4.12 -16.49 17.24
C ASP A 141 4.84 -15.90 18.44
N THR A 142 4.09 -15.68 19.53
CA THR A 142 4.72 -15.46 20.83
C THR A 142 5.09 -16.87 21.35
N ALA A 143 6.37 -17.18 21.27
CA ALA A 143 6.89 -18.36 21.97
C ALA A 143 6.59 -18.31 23.45
#